data_b89ed0cd45ab2abbbaaa02e9d95aa736
#
_entry.id   b89ed0cd45ab2abbbaaa02e9d95aa736
#
_cell.length_a   1.000
_cell.length_b   1.000
_cell.length_c   1.000
_cell.angle_alpha   90.00
_cell.angle_beta   90.00
_cell.angle_gamma   90.00
#
_symmetry.space_group_name_H-M   'P 1'
#
loop_
_entity.id
_entity.type
_entity.pdbx_description
1 polymer ?
#
loop_
_entity_poly.entity_id
_entity_poly.type
_entity_poly.pdbx_seq_one_letter_code
_entity_poly.pdbx_strand_id
1 'polypeptide(L)'
;MRKSLVISSLLFSCLAQADLLDALKYYEEKHYAQATTEFNKLLPLGNEVAAFNLGAIYHNGEGTAVDHVKALTYFQLAAELGDSRAAAVISALTKKLSDTEQQQAKQQASLLLAQVQIKEIAEERTDLIDFPEVVSRRAPAYPKNAAAKGVFGYNVLRFVIDEQGNVSAVEVLGSFPEKTFNKSSIAAVKSWKYAATGKKHQGKVALHYSLGPLSKSKVTQFMQKHKLLEYAVAGSPQHQYMLGTVMDLLATNANYHVNIDKNLALELTTELPEQFFSRKSSFRSKIVGFYGSAEVKTDAKGIVTAVISADKMDKQQASALLVGKELDNDARHGHYRLWADPGKTLYVEPIITVSQLHSSHYWWSMAAKNGSLEAQRQLAAFSPQWENYLLNNNDAQVLTWSGVRKMLQGDTVQGQLLLDKAIAQNYQTAAELKAIL
;
A
#
# COMPACT_ATOMS: atom_id res chain seq x y z
N MET A 1 50.98 -17.76 28.59
CA MET A 1 50.45 -16.84 27.57
C MET A 1 48.96 -17.16 27.45
N ARG A 2 48.10 -16.33 28.09
CA ARG A 2 46.63 -16.47 28.01
C ARG A 2 46.17 -15.70 26.77
N LYS A 3 45.60 -16.39 25.80
CA LYS A 3 44.93 -15.79 24.65
C LYS A 3 43.52 -15.36 25.08
N SER A 4 43.31 -14.06 25.22
CA SER A 4 41.98 -13.49 25.44
C SER A 4 41.21 -13.59 24.12
N LEU A 5 40.16 -14.40 24.11
CA LEU A 5 39.18 -14.47 23.04
C LEU A 5 38.24 -13.28 23.21
N VAL A 6 38.39 -12.27 22.35
CA VAL A 6 37.42 -11.17 22.24
C VAL A 6 36.22 -11.71 21.45
N ILE A 7 35.17 -12.11 22.17
CA ILE A 7 33.88 -12.38 21.55
C ILE A 7 33.25 -11.01 21.24
N SER A 8 33.39 -10.59 19.98
CA SER A 8 32.64 -9.48 19.44
C SER A 8 31.18 -9.94 19.35
N SER A 9 30.39 -9.56 20.33
CA SER A 9 28.93 -9.70 20.27
C SER A 9 28.42 -8.77 19.18
N LEU A 10 28.25 -9.29 17.96
CA LEU A 10 27.41 -8.67 16.93
C LEU A 10 25.99 -8.63 17.50
N LEU A 11 25.65 -7.47 18.08
CA LEU A 11 24.27 -7.12 18.37
C LEU A 11 23.55 -7.08 17.02
N PHE A 12 22.91 -8.18 16.66
CA PHE A 12 21.81 -8.16 15.72
C PHE A 12 20.76 -7.21 16.32
N SER A 13 20.77 -5.96 15.90
CA SER A 13 19.61 -5.11 16.06
C SER A 13 18.52 -5.69 15.15
N CYS A 14 17.83 -6.72 15.67
CA CYS A 14 16.47 -6.96 15.24
C CYS A 14 15.79 -5.59 15.45
N LEU A 15 15.47 -4.91 14.38
CA LEU A 15 14.65 -3.70 14.44
C LEU A 15 13.38 -4.13 15.18
N ALA A 16 13.30 -3.83 16.47
CA ALA A 16 12.08 -3.97 17.23
C ALA A 16 11.11 -3.01 16.56
N GLN A 17 10.27 -3.58 15.71
CA GLN A 17 9.30 -2.85 14.92
C GLN A 17 8.31 -2.24 15.91
N ALA A 18 8.13 -0.92 15.82
CA ALA A 18 7.11 -0.25 16.59
C ALA A 18 5.73 -0.72 16.12
N ASP A 19 4.88 -1.11 17.04
CA ASP A 19 3.50 -1.49 16.79
C ASP A 19 2.59 -0.59 17.63
N LEU A 20 1.66 0.12 16.98
CA LEU A 20 0.76 1.02 17.66
C LEU A 20 -0.09 0.28 18.72
N LEU A 21 -0.52 -0.95 18.43
CA LEU A 21 -1.33 -1.72 19.35
C LEU A 21 -0.55 -2.10 20.61
N ASP A 22 0.73 -2.47 20.46
CA ASP A 22 1.61 -2.73 21.59
C ASP A 22 1.86 -1.45 22.40
N ALA A 23 2.08 -0.31 21.74
CA ALA A 23 2.22 0.98 22.40
C ALA A 23 0.98 1.35 23.23
N LEU A 24 -0.21 1.18 22.67
CA LEU A 24 -1.48 1.41 23.35
C LEU A 24 -1.69 0.43 24.50
N LYS A 25 -1.35 -0.84 24.33
CA LYS A 25 -1.41 -1.84 25.40
C LYS A 25 -0.48 -1.49 26.55
N TYR A 26 0.76 -1.12 26.30
CA TYR A 26 1.67 -0.65 27.35
C TYR A 26 1.09 0.57 28.08
N TYR A 27 0.45 1.48 27.38
CA TYR A 27 -0.19 2.64 27.97
C TYR A 27 -1.35 2.22 28.92
N GLU A 28 -2.25 1.34 28.44
CA GLU A 28 -3.38 0.81 29.25
C GLU A 28 -2.91 0.04 30.50
N GLU A 29 -1.84 -0.73 30.35
CA GLU A 29 -1.20 -1.49 31.45
C GLU A 29 -0.35 -0.58 32.37
N LYS A 30 -0.33 0.74 32.11
CA LYS A 30 0.44 1.76 32.88
C LYS A 30 1.96 1.56 32.80
N HIS A 31 2.43 0.85 31.79
CA HIS A 31 3.85 0.72 31.47
C HIS A 31 4.33 1.94 30.65
N TYR A 32 4.19 3.14 31.22
CA TYR A 32 4.33 4.40 30.51
C TYR A 32 5.70 4.62 29.85
N ALA A 33 6.77 4.11 30.43
CA ALA A 33 8.12 4.19 29.86
C ALA A 33 8.21 3.39 28.54
N GLN A 34 7.65 2.18 28.50
CA GLN A 34 7.58 1.37 27.28
C GLN A 34 6.65 2.01 26.27
N ALA A 35 5.45 2.45 26.68
CA ALA A 35 4.51 3.15 25.82
C ALA A 35 5.15 4.38 25.16
N THR A 36 5.83 5.22 25.94
CA THR A 36 6.55 6.39 25.44
C THR A 36 7.61 6.00 24.41
N THR A 37 8.35 4.93 24.66
CA THR A 37 9.38 4.44 23.73
C THR A 37 8.77 3.99 22.40
N GLU A 38 7.69 3.20 22.46
CA GLU A 38 7.02 2.71 21.24
C GLU A 38 6.33 3.83 20.48
N PHE A 39 5.62 4.76 21.14
CA PHE A 39 5.04 5.92 20.47
C PHE A 39 6.10 6.78 19.78
N ASN A 40 7.26 7.02 20.41
CA ASN A 40 8.33 7.80 19.78
C ASN A 40 8.87 7.14 18.49
N LYS A 41 8.93 5.81 18.42
CA LYS A 41 9.36 5.10 17.20
C LYS A 41 8.36 5.29 16.03
N LEU A 42 7.09 5.60 16.32
CA LEU A 42 6.05 5.82 15.31
C LEU A 42 5.99 7.25 14.79
N LEU A 43 6.60 8.22 15.49
CA LEU A 43 6.59 9.63 15.05
C LEU A 43 7.21 9.86 13.66
N PRO A 44 8.36 9.26 13.31
CA PRO A 44 8.92 9.40 11.96
C PRO A 44 8.00 8.90 10.84
N LEU A 45 7.06 8.02 11.18
CA LEU A 45 6.05 7.47 10.26
C LEU A 45 4.84 8.41 10.07
N GLY A 46 4.81 9.55 10.78
CA GLY A 46 3.69 10.47 10.75
C GLY A 46 2.44 9.90 11.44
N ASN A 47 2.63 9.14 12.53
CA ASN A 47 1.53 8.55 13.30
C ASN A 47 0.91 9.60 14.23
N GLU A 48 -0.30 10.05 13.90
CA GLU A 48 -1.04 11.06 14.64
C GLU A 48 -1.50 10.56 16.03
N VAL A 49 -1.83 9.27 16.15
CA VAL A 49 -2.27 8.67 17.41
C VAL A 49 -1.12 8.59 18.41
N ALA A 50 0.08 8.24 17.94
CA ALA A 50 1.28 8.24 18.78
C ALA A 50 1.60 9.65 19.30
N ALA A 51 1.54 10.66 18.44
CA ALA A 51 1.75 12.05 18.86
C ALA A 51 0.71 12.49 19.90
N PHE A 52 -0.57 12.16 19.69
CA PHE A 52 -1.63 12.49 20.64
C PHE A 52 -1.41 11.85 22.02
N ASN A 53 -1.06 10.55 22.05
CA ASN A 53 -0.82 9.83 23.31
C ASN A 53 0.43 10.35 24.06
N LEU A 54 1.49 10.73 23.35
CA LEU A 54 2.63 11.40 23.97
C LEU A 54 2.19 12.74 24.61
N GLY A 55 1.35 13.51 23.94
CA GLY A 55 0.74 14.70 24.51
C GLY A 55 -0.03 14.41 25.81
N ALA A 56 -0.83 13.34 25.83
CA ALA A 56 -1.58 12.92 27.02
C ALA A 56 -0.66 12.49 28.18
N ILE A 57 0.39 11.72 27.90
CA ILE A 57 1.40 11.30 28.89
C ILE A 57 2.02 12.51 29.59
N TYR A 58 2.46 13.52 28.86
CA TYR A 58 3.05 14.74 29.46
C TYR A 58 1.99 15.63 30.13
N HIS A 59 0.77 15.65 29.61
CA HIS A 59 -0.33 16.41 30.21
C HIS A 59 -0.73 15.88 31.59
N ASN A 60 -0.83 14.56 31.70
CA ASN A 60 -1.28 13.87 32.92
C ASN A 60 -0.14 13.59 33.90
N GLY A 61 1.12 13.66 33.46
CA GLY A 61 2.28 13.26 34.27
C GLY A 61 2.39 11.74 34.44
N GLU A 62 2.05 10.98 33.42
CA GLU A 62 2.01 9.53 33.44
C GLU A 62 3.41 8.95 33.19
N GLY A 63 4.03 8.42 34.26
CA GLY A 63 5.41 7.94 34.22
C GLY A 63 6.48 9.04 34.12
N THR A 64 6.09 10.31 34.16
CA THR A 64 6.94 11.49 34.11
C THR A 64 6.30 12.64 34.91
N ALA A 65 7.02 13.73 35.13
CA ALA A 65 6.41 14.95 35.66
C ALA A 65 5.46 15.57 34.63
N VAL A 66 4.40 16.24 35.11
CA VAL A 66 3.53 17.06 34.25
C VAL A 66 4.33 18.12 33.55
N ASP A 67 4.19 18.21 32.22
CA ASP A 67 4.85 19.20 31.38
C ASP A 67 3.89 19.70 30.31
N HIS A 68 3.22 20.82 30.60
CA HIS A 68 2.21 21.36 29.71
C HIS A 68 2.77 21.93 28.41
N VAL A 69 4.05 22.37 28.39
CA VAL A 69 4.72 22.83 27.16
C VAL A 69 4.95 21.64 26.21
N LYS A 70 5.51 20.54 26.74
CA LYS A 70 5.66 19.32 25.95
C LYS A 70 4.31 18.73 25.53
N ALA A 71 3.34 18.74 26.42
CA ALA A 71 1.98 18.29 26.08
C ALA A 71 1.42 19.06 24.89
N LEU A 72 1.49 20.42 24.93
CA LEU A 72 1.06 21.28 23.84
C LEU A 72 1.87 21.01 22.56
N THR A 73 3.19 20.79 22.67
CA THR A 73 4.06 20.41 21.55
C THR A 73 3.53 19.17 20.81
N TYR A 74 3.28 18.10 21.54
CA TYR A 74 2.81 16.85 20.93
C TYR A 74 1.37 16.92 20.43
N PHE A 75 0.47 17.64 21.12
CA PHE A 75 -0.88 17.85 20.60
C PHE A 75 -0.90 18.71 19.33
N GLN A 76 -0.02 19.72 19.22
CA GLN A 76 0.15 20.49 17.98
C GLN A 76 0.68 19.59 16.86
N LEU A 77 1.68 18.75 17.15
CA LEU A 77 2.15 17.76 16.17
C LEU A 77 1.02 16.81 15.74
N ALA A 78 0.22 16.30 16.68
CA ALA A 78 -0.91 15.43 16.37
C ALA A 78 -1.93 16.11 15.45
N ALA A 79 -2.24 17.39 15.69
CA ALA A 79 -3.13 18.18 14.84
C ALA A 79 -2.58 18.36 13.42
N GLU A 80 -1.28 18.68 13.29
CA GLU A 80 -0.61 18.80 11.99
C GLU A 80 -0.58 17.47 11.22
N LEU A 81 -0.55 16.33 11.94
CA LEU A 81 -0.61 14.99 11.37
C LEU A 81 -2.06 14.52 11.08
N GLY A 82 -3.07 15.29 11.49
CA GLY A 82 -4.48 15.04 11.17
C GLY A 82 -5.35 14.51 12.31
N ASP A 83 -4.87 14.44 13.57
CA ASP A 83 -5.69 14.01 14.70
C ASP A 83 -6.71 15.08 15.09
N SER A 84 -7.97 14.86 14.77
CA SER A 84 -9.07 15.82 15.03
C SER A 84 -9.35 16.06 16.52
N ARG A 85 -8.94 15.15 17.42
CA ARG A 85 -9.13 15.28 18.88
C ARG A 85 -8.21 16.36 19.46
N ALA A 86 -7.07 16.61 18.81
CA ALA A 86 -6.03 17.51 19.31
C ALA A 86 -6.51 18.96 19.43
N ALA A 87 -7.39 19.44 18.54
CA ALA A 87 -7.85 20.83 18.51
C ALA A 87 -8.50 21.27 19.82
N ALA A 88 -9.35 20.43 20.43
CA ALA A 88 -10.02 20.74 21.69
C ALA A 88 -9.03 20.85 22.85
N VAL A 89 -8.05 19.96 22.91
CA VAL A 89 -7.02 19.94 23.98
C VAL A 89 -6.06 21.11 23.83
N ILE A 90 -5.64 21.44 22.62
CA ILE A 90 -4.82 22.62 22.31
C ILE A 90 -5.51 23.88 22.82
N SER A 91 -6.81 24.08 22.50
CA SER A 91 -7.58 25.23 22.95
C SER A 91 -7.68 25.34 24.49
N ALA A 92 -7.72 24.22 25.20
CA ALA A 92 -7.73 24.19 26.65
C ALA A 92 -6.37 24.51 27.26
N LEU A 93 -5.27 24.00 26.67
CA LEU A 93 -3.91 24.23 27.15
C LEU A 93 -3.41 25.65 26.90
N THR A 94 -3.70 26.24 25.75
CA THR A 94 -3.29 27.61 25.43
C THR A 94 -3.85 28.63 26.40
N LYS A 95 -5.01 28.38 27.02
CA LYS A 95 -5.56 29.25 28.06
C LYS A 95 -4.78 29.20 29.38
N LYS A 96 -3.97 28.18 29.60
CA LYS A 96 -3.21 27.97 30.85
C LYS A 96 -1.73 28.36 30.72
N LEU A 97 -1.23 28.51 29.51
CA LEU A 97 0.17 28.78 29.22
C LEU A 97 0.38 30.21 28.80
N SER A 98 1.52 30.80 29.20
CA SER A 98 1.95 32.11 28.74
C SER A 98 2.27 32.12 27.25
N ASP A 99 2.27 33.28 26.61
CA ASP A 99 2.60 33.44 25.19
C ASP A 99 4.00 32.87 24.86
N THR A 100 4.97 33.03 25.78
CA THR A 100 6.32 32.48 25.61
C THR A 100 6.32 30.97 25.59
N GLU A 101 5.58 30.33 26.50
CA GLU A 101 5.45 28.85 26.53
C GLU A 101 4.72 28.32 25.31
N GLN A 102 3.69 29.00 24.84
CA GLN A 102 2.98 28.64 23.61
C GLN A 102 3.89 28.73 22.38
N GLN A 103 4.70 29.80 22.29
CA GLN A 103 5.69 29.98 21.23
C GLN A 103 6.76 28.87 21.27
N GLN A 104 7.24 28.52 22.45
CA GLN A 104 8.18 27.41 22.64
C GLN A 104 7.58 26.08 22.18
N ALA A 105 6.36 25.78 22.57
CA ALA A 105 5.67 24.55 22.13
C ALA A 105 5.52 24.50 20.62
N LYS A 106 5.11 25.61 19.99
CA LYS A 106 4.97 25.71 18.52
C LYS A 106 6.29 25.49 17.80
N GLN A 107 7.38 26.07 18.30
CA GLN A 107 8.70 25.86 17.70
C GLN A 107 9.14 24.40 17.81
N GLN A 108 8.96 23.78 18.97
CA GLN A 108 9.28 22.36 19.17
C GLN A 108 8.43 21.45 18.30
N ALA A 109 7.11 21.71 18.17
CA ALA A 109 6.24 20.97 17.27
C ALA A 109 6.70 21.05 15.80
N SER A 110 7.12 22.25 15.36
CA SER A 110 7.66 22.42 14.00
C SER A 110 8.95 21.63 13.78
N LEU A 111 9.84 21.55 14.79
CA LEU A 111 11.06 20.74 14.73
C LEU A 111 10.75 19.24 14.66
N LEU A 112 9.78 18.77 15.44
CA LEU A 112 9.34 17.37 15.37
C LEU A 112 8.68 17.05 14.02
N LEU A 113 7.83 17.95 13.50
CA LEU A 113 7.21 17.79 12.19
C LEU A 113 8.24 17.71 11.05
N ALA A 114 9.36 18.45 11.18
CA ALA A 114 10.47 18.37 10.22
C ALA A 114 11.18 17.00 10.22
N GLN A 115 11.09 16.24 11.32
CA GLN A 115 11.66 14.89 11.43
C GLN A 115 10.72 13.79 10.90
N VAL A 116 9.46 14.12 10.65
CA VAL A 116 8.50 13.18 10.05
C VAL A 116 8.92 12.89 8.62
N GLN A 117 9.18 11.63 8.32
CA GLN A 117 9.65 11.17 7.03
C GLN A 117 8.49 10.83 6.08
N ILE A 118 7.36 10.39 6.63
CA ILE A 118 6.17 10.03 5.87
C ILE A 118 5.11 11.12 6.06
N LYS A 119 5.00 12.03 5.09
CA LYS A 119 4.09 13.18 5.19
C LYS A 119 2.76 13.00 4.47
N GLU A 120 2.77 12.32 3.32
CA GLU A 120 1.58 12.08 2.51
C GLU A 120 1.58 10.68 1.90
N ILE A 121 0.40 10.25 1.45
CA ILE A 121 0.24 9.06 0.61
C ILE A 121 0.83 9.42 -0.74
N ALA A 122 1.98 8.83 -1.05
CA ALA A 122 2.81 9.24 -2.16
C ALA A 122 2.15 9.03 -3.52
N GLU A 123 2.54 9.88 -4.46
CA GLU A 123 2.28 9.72 -5.88
C GLU A 123 2.84 8.38 -6.39
N GLU A 124 2.08 7.71 -7.25
CA GLU A 124 2.56 6.50 -7.91
C GLU A 124 3.83 6.81 -8.71
N ARG A 125 4.81 5.92 -8.62
CA ARG A 125 5.98 5.96 -9.50
C ARG A 125 5.54 5.74 -10.93
N THR A 126 5.71 6.75 -11.75
CA THR A 126 5.49 6.69 -13.20
C THR A 126 6.75 6.29 -13.98
N ASP A 127 7.71 5.61 -13.35
CA ASP A 127 8.88 5.08 -14.06
C ASP A 127 8.38 4.12 -15.15
N LEU A 128 8.22 4.64 -16.36
CA LEU A 128 7.98 3.85 -17.56
C LEU A 128 9.21 2.98 -17.78
N ILE A 129 9.22 1.82 -17.14
CA ILE A 129 10.22 0.81 -17.39
C ILE A 129 9.85 0.19 -18.72
N ASP A 130 10.78 0.24 -19.68
CA ASP A 130 10.69 -0.52 -20.92
C ASP A 130 10.64 -2.00 -20.54
N PHE A 131 9.41 -2.54 -20.49
CA PHE A 131 9.17 -3.90 -20.02
C PHE A 131 8.95 -4.82 -21.21
N PRO A 132 9.65 -5.98 -21.30
CA PRO A 132 9.58 -6.84 -22.47
C PRO A 132 8.18 -7.44 -22.66
N GLU A 133 7.81 -7.64 -23.92
CA GLU A 133 6.53 -8.27 -24.28
C GLU A 133 6.42 -9.69 -23.72
N VAL A 134 5.21 -10.04 -23.31
CA VAL A 134 4.92 -11.38 -22.80
C VAL A 134 4.81 -12.37 -23.94
N VAL A 135 5.68 -13.39 -23.94
CA VAL A 135 5.60 -14.53 -24.87
C VAL A 135 4.67 -15.62 -24.30
N SER A 136 4.86 -16.00 -23.05
CA SER A 136 3.96 -16.94 -22.37
C SER A 136 3.93 -16.72 -20.86
N ARG A 137 2.72 -16.79 -20.29
CA ARG A 137 2.49 -16.78 -18.83
C ARG A 137 1.53 -17.92 -18.50
N ARG A 138 1.97 -18.84 -17.64
CA ARG A 138 1.09 -19.86 -17.08
C ARG A 138 0.51 -19.38 -15.77
N ALA A 139 -0.78 -19.56 -15.58
CA ALA A 139 -1.42 -19.34 -14.28
C ALA A 139 -0.81 -20.31 -13.23
N PRO A 140 -0.68 -19.86 -11.97
CA PRO A 140 -0.22 -20.74 -10.91
C PRO A 140 -1.22 -21.86 -10.64
N ALA A 141 -0.70 -23.07 -10.34
CA ALA A 141 -1.57 -24.15 -9.88
C ALA A 141 -2.14 -23.83 -8.49
N TYR A 142 -3.43 -24.05 -8.32
CA TYR A 142 -4.05 -23.86 -7.00
C TYR A 142 -3.60 -24.97 -6.05
N PRO A 143 -3.04 -24.66 -4.86
CA PRO A 143 -2.62 -25.68 -3.91
C PRO A 143 -3.80 -26.53 -3.45
N LYS A 144 -3.70 -27.85 -3.54
CA LYS A 144 -4.80 -28.79 -3.23
C LYS A 144 -5.43 -28.55 -1.85
N ASN A 145 -4.61 -28.36 -0.83
CA ASN A 145 -5.09 -28.10 0.53
C ASN A 145 -5.84 -26.78 0.66
N ALA A 146 -5.39 -25.73 -0.04
CA ALA A 146 -6.08 -24.45 -0.08
C ALA A 146 -7.40 -24.56 -0.84
N ALA A 147 -7.40 -25.30 -1.96
CA ALA A 147 -8.60 -25.57 -2.76
C ALA A 147 -9.68 -26.32 -1.94
N ALA A 148 -9.29 -27.40 -1.25
CA ALA A 148 -10.20 -28.18 -0.43
C ALA A 148 -10.87 -27.37 0.70
N LYS A 149 -10.19 -26.33 1.19
CA LYS A 149 -10.68 -25.43 2.26
C LYS A 149 -11.32 -24.15 1.73
N GLY A 150 -11.37 -23.96 0.41
CA GLY A 150 -11.86 -22.73 -0.21
C GLY A 150 -11.08 -21.47 0.19
N VAL A 151 -9.80 -21.62 0.54
CA VAL A 151 -8.93 -20.50 0.98
C VAL A 151 -8.60 -19.63 -0.21
N PHE A 152 -9.00 -18.39 -0.20
CA PHE A 152 -8.58 -17.40 -1.21
C PHE A 152 -7.39 -16.59 -0.73
N GLY A 153 -6.72 -15.88 -1.64
CA GLY A 153 -5.61 -15.04 -1.27
C GLY A 153 -4.79 -14.50 -2.43
N TYR A 154 -3.61 -14.02 -2.14
CA TYR A 154 -2.72 -13.47 -3.15
C TYR A 154 -1.25 -13.58 -2.75
N ASN A 155 -0.36 -13.45 -3.76
CA ASN A 155 1.06 -13.25 -3.56
C ASN A 155 1.53 -12.10 -4.44
N VAL A 156 2.37 -11.24 -3.87
CA VAL A 156 3.13 -10.24 -4.62
C VAL A 156 4.55 -10.76 -4.79
N LEU A 157 5.02 -10.81 -6.05
CA LEU A 157 6.35 -11.29 -6.36
C LEU A 157 7.13 -10.24 -7.15
N ARG A 158 8.44 -10.18 -6.91
CA ARG A 158 9.42 -9.54 -7.79
C ARG A 158 10.28 -10.59 -8.45
N PHE A 159 10.74 -10.28 -9.64
CA PHE A 159 11.57 -11.20 -10.43
C PHE A 159 12.49 -10.44 -11.37
N VAL A 160 13.54 -11.12 -11.81
CA VAL A 160 14.47 -10.63 -12.83
C VAL A 160 14.26 -11.46 -14.09
N ILE A 161 14.20 -10.80 -15.24
CA ILE A 161 14.16 -11.38 -16.57
C ILE A 161 15.57 -11.24 -17.15
N ASP A 162 16.13 -12.33 -17.68
CA ASP A 162 17.43 -12.32 -18.34
C ASP A 162 17.36 -11.75 -19.77
N GLU A 163 18.51 -11.60 -20.42
CA GLU A 163 18.65 -11.06 -21.77
C GLU A 163 17.90 -11.89 -22.82
N GLN A 164 17.68 -13.19 -22.54
CA GLN A 164 16.98 -14.15 -23.40
C GLN A 164 15.47 -14.22 -23.10
N GLY A 165 14.98 -13.41 -22.16
CA GLY A 165 13.57 -13.34 -21.79
C GLY A 165 13.11 -14.45 -20.81
N ASN A 166 14.02 -15.18 -20.15
CA ASN A 166 13.65 -16.11 -19.10
C ASN A 166 13.61 -15.41 -17.74
N VAL A 167 12.78 -15.92 -16.84
CA VAL A 167 12.80 -15.48 -15.45
C VAL A 167 13.94 -16.19 -14.70
N SER A 168 14.97 -15.43 -14.32
CA SER A 168 16.20 -15.94 -13.69
C SER A 168 16.13 -15.98 -12.16
N ALA A 169 15.42 -15.04 -11.54
CA ALA A 169 15.23 -14.99 -10.08
C ALA A 169 13.80 -14.56 -9.73
N VAL A 170 13.27 -15.07 -8.61
CA VAL A 170 11.92 -14.75 -8.13
C VAL A 170 11.92 -14.69 -6.61
N GLU A 171 11.39 -13.63 -6.05
CA GLU A 171 11.14 -13.47 -4.62
C GLU A 171 9.67 -13.13 -4.33
N VAL A 172 9.13 -13.68 -3.25
CA VAL A 172 7.81 -13.31 -2.72
C VAL A 172 8.00 -12.13 -1.77
N LEU A 173 7.42 -10.98 -2.12
CA LEU A 173 7.46 -9.76 -1.31
C LEU A 173 6.37 -9.75 -0.24
N GLY A 174 5.20 -10.30 -0.57
CA GLY A 174 4.06 -10.39 0.32
C GLY A 174 3.17 -11.57 -0.03
N SER A 175 2.54 -12.17 0.97
CA SER A 175 1.64 -13.30 0.78
C SER A 175 0.47 -13.26 1.75
N PHE A 176 -0.71 -13.60 1.25
CA PHE A 176 -1.92 -13.72 2.05
C PHE A 176 -2.77 -14.90 1.58
N PRO A 177 -3.18 -15.84 2.46
CA PRO A 177 -2.60 -16.06 3.79
C PRO A 177 -1.12 -16.41 3.73
N GLU A 178 -0.38 -16.11 4.79
CA GLU A 178 1.08 -16.24 4.83
C GLU A 178 1.55 -17.62 4.32
N LYS A 179 2.49 -17.61 3.39
CA LYS A 179 3.15 -18.78 2.78
C LYS A 179 2.24 -19.77 2.02
N THR A 180 0.91 -19.63 2.09
CA THR A 180 -0.04 -20.61 1.52
C THR A 180 0.17 -20.83 0.02
N PHE A 181 0.42 -19.78 -0.73
CA PHE A 181 0.51 -19.80 -2.19
C PHE A 181 1.94 -19.64 -2.72
N ASN A 182 2.94 -19.42 -1.85
CA ASN A 182 4.30 -19.07 -2.25
C ASN A 182 4.92 -20.06 -3.24
N LYS A 183 4.90 -21.36 -2.92
CA LYS A 183 5.49 -22.41 -3.78
C LYS A 183 4.86 -22.42 -5.18
N SER A 184 3.56 -22.30 -5.26
CA SER A 184 2.81 -22.30 -6.50
C SER A 184 3.09 -21.05 -7.33
N SER A 185 3.12 -19.89 -6.68
CA SER A 185 3.42 -18.61 -7.32
C SER A 185 4.82 -18.56 -7.88
N ILE A 186 5.83 -18.97 -7.09
CA ILE A 186 7.23 -19.02 -7.54
C ILE A 186 7.39 -19.94 -8.73
N ALA A 187 6.80 -21.15 -8.69
CA ALA A 187 6.86 -22.11 -9.78
C ALA A 187 6.24 -21.56 -11.07
N ALA A 188 5.11 -20.86 -10.96
CA ALA A 188 4.46 -20.25 -12.12
C ALA A 188 5.33 -19.15 -12.73
N VAL A 189 5.77 -18.17 -11.91
CA VAL A 189 6.55 -17.03 -12.39
C VAL A 189 7.88 -17.48 -13.00
N LYS A 190 8.58 -18.46 -12.40
CA LYS A 190 9.79 -19.05 -12.97
C LYS A 190 9.59 -19.70 -14.35
N SER A 191 8.36 -20.11 -14.67
CA SER A 191 8.03 -20.71 -15.98
C SER A 191 7.65 -19.69 -17.06
N TRP A 192 7.54 -18.41 -16.71
CA TRP A 192 7.14 -17.38 -17.65
C TRP A 192 8.23 -17.06 -18.65
N LYS A 193 7.82 -16.65 -19.84
CA LYS A 193 8.70 -16.28 -20.93
C LYS A 193 8.32 -14.92 -21.49
N TYR A 194 9.33 -14.12 -21.74
CA TYR A 194 9.22 -12.79 -22.32
C TYR A 194 10.02 -12.69 -23.62
N ALA A 195 9.82 -11.66 -24.39
CA ALA A 195 10.63 -11.36 -25.56
C ALA A 195 12.10 -11.09 -25.14
N ALA A 196 13.04 -11.64 -25.90
CA ALA A 196 14.44 -11.36 -25.70
C ALA A 196 14.75 -9.91 -26.12
N THR A 197 15.34 -9.13 -25.22
CA THR A 197 15.70 -7.72 -25.49
C THR A 197 17.20 -7.48 -25.47
N GLY A 198 18.00 -8.50 -25.13
CA GLY A 198 19.44 -8.36 -24.91
C GLY A 198 19.80 -7.56 -23.65
N LYS A 199 18.81 -7.26 -22.79
CA LYS A 199 18.98 -6.57 -21.51
C LYS A 199 18.22 -7.31 -20.42
N LYS A 200 18.68 -7.15 -19.17
CA LYS A 200 17.95 -7.63 -18.02
C LYS A 200 16.87 -6.64 -17.60
N HIS A 201 15.75 -7.16 -17.08
CA HIS A 201 14.64 -6.34 -16.61
C HIS A 201 14.17 -6.83 -15.24
N GLN A 202 13.63 -5.91 -14.43
CA GLN A 202 12.97 -6.23 -13.17
C GLN A 202 11.45 -6.17 -13.37
N GLY A 203 10.76 -7.24 -12.97
CA GLY A 203 9.30 -7.30 -12.99
C GLY A 203 8.69 -7.40 -11.59
N LYS A 204 7.44 -6.98 -11.47
CA LYS A 204 6.60 -7.17 -10.29
C LYS A 204 5.24 -7.70 -10.74
N VAL A 205 4.65 -8.61 -9.97
CA VAL A 205 3.32 -9.15 -10.24
C VAL A 205 2.59 -9.46 -8.94
N ALA A 206 1.29 -9.21 -8.93
CA ALA A 206 0.36 -9.75 -7.95
C ALA A 206 -0.39 -10.93 -8.58
N LEU A 207 -0.34 -12.10 -7.94
CA LEU A 207 -1.07 -13.30 -8.35
C LEU A 207 -2.20 -13.56 -7.36
N HIS A 208 -3.43 -13.51 -7.86
CA HIS A 208 -4.63 -13.71 -7.07
C HIS A 208 -5.12 -15.16 -7.16
N TYR A 209 -5.59 -15.67 -6.04
CA TYR A 209 -6.09 -17.03 -5.90
C TYR A 209 -7.53 -17.00 -5.41
N SER A 210 -8.47 -17.44 -6.26
CA SER A 210 -9.85 -17.69 -5.88
C SER A 210 -10.39 -18.88 -6.67
N LEU A 211 -11.19 -19.73 -6.04
CA LEU A 211 -11.94 -20.80 -6.70
C LEU A 211 -13.27 -20.23 -7.20
N GLY A 212 -13.23 -19.69 -8.40
CA GLY A 212 -14.34 -18.93 -8.97
C GLY A 212 -14.44 -17.51 -8.39
N PRO A 213 -15.52 -16.77 -8.70
CA PRO A 213 -15.73 -15.43 -8.20
C PRO A 213 -15.77 -15.40 -6.68
N LEU A 214 -15.17 -14.38 -6.09
CA LEU A 214 -15.34 -14.10 -4.67
C LEU A 214 -16.82 -13.77 -4.43
N SER A 215 -17.48 -14.51 -3.54
CA SER A 215 -18.85 -14.20 -3.15
C SER A 215 -18.86 -13.32 -1.91
N LYS A 216 -19.84 -12.41 -1.82
CA LYS A 216 -20.01 -11.53 -0.66
C LYS A 216 -20.02 -12.34 0.64
N SER A 217 -20.78 -13.44 0.70
CA SER A 217 -20.88 -14.27 1.90
C SER A 217 -19.52 -14.84 2.35
N LYS A 218 -18.69 -15.33 1.43
CA LYS A 218 -17.35 -15.87 1.77
C LYS A 218 -16.44 -14.78 2.34
N VAL A 219 -16.41 -13.61 1.72
CA VAL A 219 -15.58 -12.49 2.17
C VAL A 219 -16.08 -11.97 3.52
N THR A 220 -17.39 -11.79 3.66
CA THR A 220 -18.00 -11.33 4.93
C THR A 220 -17.72 -12.34 6.06
N GLN A 221 -17.91 -13.65 5.82
CA GLN A 221 -17.57 -14.69 6.80
C GLN A 221 -16.09 -14.67 7.20
N PHE A 222 -15.20 -14.47 6.23
CA PHE A 222 -13.77 -14.33 6.49
C PHE A 222 -13.49 -13.10 7.38
N MET A 223 -14.04 -11.95 7.02
CA MET A 223 -13.87 -10.71 7.79
C MET A 223 -14.40 -10.84 9.22
N GLN A 224 -15.59 -11.43 9.37
CA GLN A 224 -16.20 -11.68 10.69
C GLN A 224 -15.40 -12.68 11.52
N LYS A 225 -15.00 -13.80 10.94
CA LYS A 225 -14.20 -14.84 11.63
C LYS A 225 -12.90 -14.27 12.20
N HIS A 226 -12.26 -13.38 11.48
CA HIS A 226 -11.00 -12.75 11.87
C HIS A 226 -11.20 -11.40 12.57
N LYS A 227 -12.43 -10.97 12.83
CA LYS A 227 -12.78 -9.66 13.40
C LYS A 227 -12.03 -8.52 12.71
N LEU A 228 -11.92 -8.62 11.39
CA LEU A 228 -10.93 -7.88 10.62
C LEU A 228 -11.15 -6.38 10.70
N LEU A 229 -12.40 -5.91 10.53
CA LEU A 229 -12.74 -4.49 10.62
C LEU A 229 -12.58 -3.97 12.06
N GLU A 230 -13.05 -4.73 13.06
CA GLU A 230 -12.98 -4.37 14.48
C GLU A 230 -11.52 -4.06 14.90
N TYR A 231 -10.60 -4.98 14.63
CA TYR A 231 -9.19 -4.79 14.98
C TYR A 231 -8.46 -3.79 14.09
N ALA A 232 -8.83 -3.68 12.81
CA ALA A 232 -8.24 -2.67 11.92
C ALA A 232 -8.58 -1.25 12.38
N VAL A 233 -9.83 -1.02 12.78
CA VAL A 233 -10.30 0.28 13.34
C VAL A 233 -9.65 0.56 14.70
N ALA A 234 -9.43 -0.47 15.52
CA ALA A 234 -8.70 -0.34 16.78
C ALA A 234 -7.21 -0.02 16.61
N GLY A 235 -6.69 0.02 15.37
CA GLY A 235 -5.32 0.41 15.07
C GLY A 235 -4.34 -0.75 14.90
N SER A 236 -4.81 -2.00 14.87
CA SER A 236 -3.93 -3.17 14.65
C SER A 236 -3.29 -3.14 13.26
N PRO A 237 -1.96 -2.99 13.15
CA PRO A 237 -1.27 -2.91 11.86
C PRO A 237 -1.48 -4.16 11.00
N GLN A 238 -1.47 -5.34 11.65
CA GLN A 238 -1.68 -6.61 10.97
C GLN A 238 -3.09 -6.70 10.35
N HIS A 239 -4.13 -6.31 11.09
CA HIS A 239 -5.51 -6.38 10.60
C HIS A 239 -5.78 -5.30 9.55
N GLN A 240 -5.16 -4.13 9.68
CA GLN A 240 -5.20 -3.09 8.65
C GLN A 240 -4.54 -3.55 7.35
N TYR A 241 -3.35 -4.19 7.43
CA TYR A 241 -2.70 -4.77 6.26
C TYR A 241 -3.56 -5.85 5.59
N MET A 242 -4.15 -6.75 6.41
CA MET A 242 -5.07 -7.79 5.91
C MET A 242 -6.32 -7.19 5.25
N LEU A 243 -6.89 -6.15 5.85
CA LEU A 243 -8.08 -5.48 5.31
C LEU A 243 -7.76 -4.78 3.98
N GLY A 244 -6.65 -4.06 3.91
CA GLY A 244 -6.15 -3.48 2.66
C GLY A 244 -5.97 -4.53 1.56
N THR A 245 -5.45 -5.70 1.93
CA THR A 245 -5.28 -6.84 1.03
C THR A 245 -6.61 -7.40 0.52
N VAL A 246 -7.61 -7.50 1.41
CA VAL A 246 -8.96 -7.94 1.01
C VAL A 246 -9.58 -6.92 0.05
N MET A 247 -9.41 -5.62 0.31
CA MET A 247 -9.90 -4.57 -0.59
C MET A 247 -9.21 -4.60 -1.95
N ASP A 248 -7.91 -4.83 -2.02
CA ASP A 248 -7.15 -5.00 -3.26
C ASP A 248 -7.65 -6.20 -4.07
N LEU A 249 -7.89 -7.31 -3.38
CA LEU A 249 -8.41 -8.52 -3.98
C LEU A 249 -9.81 -8.31 -4.57
N LEU A 250 -10.66 -7.60 -3.86
CA LEU A 250 -12.00 -7.24 -4.33
C LEU A 250 -11.94 -6.31 -5.53
N ALA A 251 -11.14 -5.24 -5.47
CA ALA A 251 -10.98 -4.28 -6.55
C ALA A 251 -10.42 -4.95 -7.82
N THR A 252 -9.43 -5.85 -7.68
CA THR A 252 -8.82 -6.56 -8.82
C THR A 252 -9.75 -7.61 -9.44
N ASN A 253 -10.62 -8.25 -8.63
CA ASN A 253 -11.59 -9.22 -9.14
C ASN A 253 -12.90 -8.58 -9.59
N ALA A 254 -13.13 -7.31 -9.26
CA ALA A 254 -14.26 -6.56 -9.74
C ALA A 254 -14.07 -6.19 -11.21
N ASN A 255 -15.10 -6.41 -12.03
CA ASN A 255 -15.12 -5.91 -13.41
C ASN A 255 -15.56 -4.43 -13.44
N TYR A 256 -15.06 -3.64 -12.47
CA TYR A 256 -15.37 -2.22 -12.32
C TYR A 256 -14.10 -1.41 -12.16
N HIS A 257 -14.15 -0.18 -12.62
CA HIS A 257 -13.18 0.81 -12.19
C HIS A 257 -13.63 1.38 -10.84
N VAL A 258 -12.77 1.27 -9.82
CA VAL A 258 -13.06 1.78 -8.47
C VAL A 258 -12.52 3.20 -8.37
N ASN A 259 -13.40 4.17 -8.17
CA ASN A 259 -13.05 5.55 -7.86
C ASN A 259 -13.17 5.77 -6.35
N ILE A 260 -12.10 6.26 -5.72
CA ILE A 260 -12.08 6.58 -4.30
C ILE A 260 -12.40 8.05 -4.10
N ASP A 261 -13.54 8.33 -3.47
CA ASP A 261 -13.88 9.69 -3.05
C ASP A 261 -13.54 9.89 -1.56
N LYS A 262 -12.55 10.73 -1.30
CA LYS A 262 -12.09 11.06 0.05
C LYS A 262 -13.11 11.90 0.84
N ASN A 263 -14.08 12.51 0.14
CA ASN A 263 -15.11 13.35 0.76
C ASN A 263 -16.35 12.55 1.19
N LEU A 264 -16.47 11.29 0.75
CA LEU A 264 -17.55 10.44 1.23
C LEU A 264 -17.35 10.14 2.70
N ALA A 265 -18.46 10.23 3.46
CA ALA A 265 -18.47 9.94 4.88
C ALA A 265 -17.86 8.55 5.16
N LEU A 266 -17.03 8.48 6.20
CA LEU A 266 -16.44 7.25 6.70
C LEU A 266 -17.48 6.49 7.52
N GLU A 267 -18.48 5.93 6.86
CA GLU A 267 -19.39 5.02 7.53
C GLU A 267 -18.71 3.66 7.68
N LEU A 268 -18.32 3.35 8.91
CA LEU A 268 -17.74 2.06 9.29
C LEU A 268 -18.84 0.99 9.26
N THR A 269 -19.23 0.56 8.08
CA THR A 269 -20.14 -0.56 7.92
C THR A 269 -19.35 -1.83 7.65
N THR A 270 -19.79 -2.95 8.24
CA THR A 270 -19.30 -4.28 7.89
C THR A 270 -19.80 -4.73 6.53
N GLU A 271 -20.69 -3.95 5.91
CA GLU A 271 -21.27 -4.25 4.63
C GLU A 271 -20.39 -3.76 3.49
N LEU A 272 -19.86 -4.72 2.74
CA LEU A 272 -19.17 -4.45 1.50
C LEU A 272 -20.18 -4.10 0.38
N PRO A 273 -19.88 -3.12 -0.48
CA PRO A 273 -20.73 -2.78 -1.61
C PRO A 273 -21.02 -4.01 -2.48
N GLU A 274 -22.29 -4.22 -2.84
CA GLU A 274 -22.71 -5.33 -3.72
C GLU A 274 -21.98 -5.31 -5.06
N GLN A 275 -21.60 -4.13 -5.52
CA GLN A 275 -20.89 -3.93 -6.76
C GLN A 275 -19.56 -4.69 -6.81
N PHE A 276 -18.85 -4.88 -5.69
CA PHE A 276 -17.61 -5.67 -5.65
C PHE A 276 -17.81 -7.14 -6.00
N PHE A 277 -19.03 -7.64 -5.93
CA PHE A 277 -19.37 -9.05 -6.13
C PHE A 277 -20.21 -9.30 -7.37
N SER A 278 -20.74 -8.25 -8.00
CA SER A 278 -21.56 -8.41 -9.18
C SER A 278 -20.68 -8.74 -10.40
N ARG A 279 -21.04 -9.80 -11.11
CA ARG A 279 -20.47 -10.10 -12.41
C ARG A 279 -21.03 -9.11 -13.42
N LYS A 280 -20.31 -8.04 -13.69
CA LYS A 280 -20.56 -7.30 -14.92
C LYS A 280 -19.46 -7.63 -15.90
N SER A 281 -19.84 -8.19 -17.01
CA SER A 281 -18.98 -8.23 -18.18
C SER A 281 -18.73 -6.80 -18.64
N SER A 282 -17.45 -6.43 -18.84
CA SER A 282 -17.14 -5.35 -19.74
C SER A 282 -17.85 -5.66 -21.05
N PHE A 283 -18.78 -4.82 -21.47
CA PHE A 283 -19.44 -5.02 -22.75
C PHE A 283 -18.67 -4.30 -23.85
N ARG A 284 -18.83 -4.81 -25.07
CA ARG A 284 -18.13 -4.29 -26.23
C ARG A 284 -19.09 -3.44 -27.03
N SER A 285 -18.71 -2.21 -27.32
CA SER A 285 -19.42 -1.33 -28.22
C SER A 285 -18.56 -1.03 -29.44
N LYS A 286 -19.18 -0.59 -30.54
CA LYS A 286 -18.49 -0.14 -31.73
C LYS A 286 -18.69 1.36 -31.87
N ILE A 287 -17.71 2.14 -31.42
CA ILE A 287 -17.66 3.57 -31.72
C ILE A 287 -16.44 3.81 -32.61
N VAL A 288 -16.72 4.17 -33.85
CA VAL A 288 -15.68 4.37 -34.87
C VAL A 288 -14.93 5.67 -34.55
N GLY A 289 -13.61 5.61 -34.60
CA GLY A 289 -12.72 6.76 -34.44
C GLY A 289 -12.30 7.09 -33.01
N PHE A 290 -12.88 6.47 -31.97
CA PHE A 290 -12.41 6.64 -30.60
C PHE A 290 -11.22 5.72 -30.30
N TYR A 291 -10.19 6.25 -29.63
CA TYR A 291 -9.04 5.51 -29.10
C TYR A 291 -8.52 6.17 -27.82
N GLY A 292 -7.80 5.42 -27.01
CA GLY A 292 -7.36 5.85 -25.69
C GLY A 292 -8.37 5.51 -24.60
N SER A 293 -8.44 6.29 -23.54
CA SER A 293 -9.43 6.14 -22.49
C SER A 293 -10.25 7.41 -22.28
N ALA A 294 -11.50 7.25 -21.83
CA ALA A 294 -12.36 8.35 -21.44
C ALA A 294 -13.25 7.94 -20.27
N GLU A 295 -13.56 8.91 -19.42
CA GLU A 295 -14.54 8.79 -18.35
C GLU A 295 -15.81 9.53 -18.77
N VAL A 296 -16.96 8.87 -18.71
CA VAL A 296 -18.22 9.38 -19.23
C VAL A 296 -19.37 9.23 -18.26
N LYS A 297 -20.35 10.13 -18.35
CA LYS A 297 -21.67 9.98 -17.73
C LYS A 297 -22.69 9.52 -18.74
N THR A 298 -23.65 8.70 -18.30
CA THR A 298 -24.79 8.26 -19.12
C THR A 298 -26.10 8.59 -18.43
N ASP A 299 -27.17 8.65 -19.21
CA ASP A 299 -28.54 8.68 -18.70
C ASP A 299 -29.07 7.27 -18.36
N ALA A 300 -30.31 7.18 -17.94
CA ALA A 300 -30.97 5.92 -17.57
C ALA A 300 -31.16 4.96 -18.76
N LYS A 301 -30.95 5.43 -20.00
CA LYS A 301 -31.01 4.61 -21.24
C LYS A 301 -29.61 4.14 -21.68
N GLY A 302 -28.55 4.54 -20.96
CA GLY A 302 -27.18 4.22 -21.35
C GLY A 302 -26.58 5.15 -22.41
N ILE A 303 -27.24 6.28 -22.69
CA ILE A 303 -26.75 7.28 -23.67
C ILE A 303 -25.74 8.18 -22.97
N VAL A 304 -24.56 8.34 -23.56
CA VAL A 304 -23.51 9.23 -23.04
C VAL A 304 -24.01 10.68 -23.07
N THR A 305 -24.05 11.29 -21.90
CA THR A 305 -24.48 12.69 -21.71
C THR A 305 -23.30 13.66 -21.56
N ALA A 306 -22.17 13.18 -21.08
CA ALA A 306 -20.97 13.99 -20.90
C ALA A 306 -19.70 13.15 -20.90
N VAL A 307 -18.60 13.71 -21.42
CA VAL A 307 -17.23 13.23 -21.21
C VAL A 307 -16.62 14.03 -20.05
N ILE A 308 -16.21 13.36 -19.00
CA ILE A 308 -15.59 13.97 -17.80
C ILE A 308 -14.11 14.21 -18.05
N SER A 309 -13.40 13.16 -18.49
CA SER A 309 -11.98 13.21 -18.85
C SER A 309 -11.72 12.33 -20.06
N ALA A 310 -10.60 12.58 -20.76
CA ALA A 310 -10.10 11.75 -21.84
C ALA A 310 -8.56 11.75 -21.83
N ASP A 311 -7.97 10.63 -22.26
CA ASP A 311 -6.53 10.42 -22.41
C ASP A 311 -6.22 9.90 -23.81
N LYS A 312 -5.08 10.29 -24.38
CA LYS A 312 -4.63 10.07 -25.77
C LYS A 312 -5.48 10.74 -26.85
N MET A 313 -6.64 11.27 -26.52
CA MET A 313 -7.50 12.06 -27.38
C MET A 313 -7.92 13.33 -26.62
N ASP A 314 -7.98 14.45 -27.32
CA ASP A 314 -8.50 15.69 -26.72
C ASP A 314 -9.95 15.50 -26.24
N LYS A 315 -10.29 16.06 -25.08
CA LYS A 315 -11.61 15.92 -24.47
C LYS A 315 -12.75 16.42 -25.38
N GLN A 316 -12.52 17.47 -26.15
CA GLN A 316 -13.53 18.02 -27.07
C GLN A 316 -13.77 17.06 -28.23
N GLN A 317 -12.71 16.48 -28.81
CA GLN A 317 -12.79 15.44 -29.82
C GLN A 317 -13.48 14.18 -29.31
N ALA A 318 -13.10 13.71 -28.10
CA ALA A 318 -13.77 12.59 -27.46
C ALA A 318 -15.26 12.87 -27.23
N SER A 319 -15.61 14.09 -26.79
CA SER A 319 -17.01 14.48 -26.59
C SER A 319 -17.80 14.45 -27.89
N ALA A 320 -17.22 14.95 -28.99
CA ALA A 320 -17.87 14.94 -30.31
C ALA A 320 -18.16 13.49 -30.80
N LEU A 321 -17.33 12.53 -30.44
CA LEU A 321 -17.48 11.14 -30.84
C LEU A 321 -18.44 10.35 -29.92
N LEU A 322 -18.44 10.67 -28.63
CA LEU A 322 -19.06 9.84 -27.61
C LEU A 322 -20.44 10.34 -27.15
N VAL A 323 -20.64 11.66 -27.02
CA VAL A 323 -21.90 12.23 -26.55
C VAL A 323 -23.04 11.89 -27.50
N GLY A 324 -24.16 11.45 -26.96
CA GLY A 324 -25.33 10.97 -27.72
C GLY A 324 -25.22 9.53 -28.21
N LYS A 325 -24.10 8.83 -27.95
CA LYS A 325 -23.97 7.41 -28.31
C LYS A 325 -24.51 6.54 -27.17
N GLU A 326 -25.24 5.51 -27.55
CA GLU A 326 -25.69 4.46 -26.64
C GLU A 326 -24.55 3.45 -26.40
N LEU A 327 -24.23 3.19 -25.14
CA LEU A 327 -23.13 2.30 -24.78
C LEU A 327 -23.56 0.81 -24.70
N ASP A 328 -24.78 0.48 -24.61
CA ASP A 328 -25.45 -0.82 -24.58
C ASP A 328 -26.52 -0.86 -23.47
N ASN A 329 -27.48 -1.79 -23.58
CA ASN A 329 -28.66 -1.89 -22.70
C ASN A 329 -28.37 -2.07 -21.21
N ASP A 330 -27.16 -2.45 -20.82
CA ASP A 330 -26.73 -2.60 -19.43
C ASP A 330 -26.02 -1.36 -18.83
N ALA A 331 -25.81 -0.30 -19.63
CA ALA A 331 -25.09 0.90 -19.21
C ALA A 331 -25.92 1.84 -18.29
N ARG A 332 -26.69 1.29 -17.36
CA ARG A 332 -27.63 2.02 -16.49
C ARG A 332 -27.01 2.63 -15.23
N HIS A 333 -25.68 2.54 -15.05
CA HIS A 333 -25.04 2.97 -13.81
C HIS A 333 -24.63 4.44 -13.78
N GLY A 334 -24.86 5.16 -14.85
CA GLY A 334 -24.60 6.60 -14.90
C GLY A 334 -23.15 7.03 -15.04
N HIS A 335 -22.15 6.15 -14.80
CA HIS A 335 -20.74 6.50 -14.81
C HIS A 335 -19.87 5.33 -15.31
N TYR A 336 -19.04 5.60 -16.37
CA TYR A 336 -18.27 4.55 -17.04
C TYR A 336 -16.89 5.02 -17.43
N ARG A 337 -15.93 4.09 -17.44
CA ARG A 337 -14.65 4.21 -18.12
C ARG A 337 -14.74 3.48 -19.46
N LEU A 338 -14.35 4.17 -20.49
CA LEU A 338 -14.23 3.65 -21.86
C LEU A 338 -12.74 3.53 -22.19
N TRP A 339 -12.36 2.46 -22.90
CA TRP A 339 -11.01 2.37 -23.45
C TRP A 339 -10.98 1.56 -24.74
N ALA A 340 -10.17 1.97 -25.69
CA ALA A 340 -9.98 1.31 -26.98
C ALA A 340 -8.57 1.55 -27.50
N ASP A 341 -8.00 0.52 -28.13
CA ASP A 341 -6.85 0.70 -29.03
C ASP A 341 -7.33 1.20 -30.41
N PRO A 342 -6.46 1.88 -31.20
CA PRO A 342 -6.81 2.34 -32.53
C PRO A 342 -7.36 1.19 -33.41
N GLY A 343 -8.56 1.36 -33.95
CA GLY A 343 -9.22 0.39 -34.82
C GLY A 343 -9.74 -0.89 -34.14
N LYS A 344 -9.64 -0.97 -32.81
CA LYS A 344 -10.14 -2.11 -32.03
C LYS A 344 -11.48 -1.83 -31.35
N THR A 345 -11.99 -2.87 -30.70
CA THR A 345 -13.27 -2.83 -29.95
C THR A 345 -13.14 -1.89 -28.74
N LEU A 346 -14.15 -1.08 -28.52
CA LEU A 346 -14.32 -0.27 -27.33
C LEU A 346 -14.75 -1.18 -26.15
N TYR A 347 -14.02 -1.08 -25.06
CA TYR A 347 -14.39 -1.68 -23.80
C TYR A 347 -15.05 -0.63 -22.91
N VAL A 348 -16.11 -1.05 -22.22
CA VAL A 348 -16.91 -0.19 -21.35
C VAL A 348 -16.95 -0.83 -19.98
N GLU A 349 -16.38 -0.12 -18.99
CA GLU A 349 -16.29 -0.57 -17.60
C GLU A 349 -17.06 0.40 -16.70
N PRO A 350 -18.04 -0.06 -15.93
CA PRO A 350 -18.71 0.82 -14.97
C PRO A 350 -17.72 1.30 -13.90
N ILE A 351 -17.88 2.56 -13.51
CA ILE A 351 -17.15 3.17 -12.40
C ILE A 351 -18.04 3.12 -11.17
N ILE A 352 -17.52 2.60 -10.07
CA ILE A 352 -18.15 2.71 -8.75
C ILE A 352 -17.34 3.70 -7.92
N THR A 353 -18.06 4.62 -7.26
CA THR A 353 -17.44 5.55 -6.32
C THR A 353 -17.68 5.05 -4.91
N VAL A 354 -16.62 4.86 -4.16
CA VAL A 354 -16.65 4.36 -2.78
C VAL A 354 -15.78 5.25 -1.88
N SER A 355 -16.03 5.19 -0.56
CA SER A 355 -15.20 5.90 0.41
C SER A 355 -13.79 5.28 0.48
N GLN A 356 -12.86 6.03 1.04
CA GLN A 356 -11.48 5.55 1.24
C GLN A 356 -11.38 4.28 2.11
N LEU A 357 -12.39 3.96 2.93
CA LEU A 357 -12.44 2.71 3.69
C LEU A 357 -12.49 1.45 2.80
N HIS A 358 -12.83 1.60 1.53
CA HIS A 358 -12.81 0.52 0.54
C HIS A 358 -11.54 0.54 -0.32
N SER A 359 -10.56 1.38 0.01
CA SER A 359 -9.27 1.47 -0.67
C SER A 359 -8.23 0.58 0.00
N SER A 360 -7.57 -0.29 -0.76
CA SER A 360 -6.41 -1.04 -0.30
C SER A 360 -5.30 -0.10 0.18
N HIS A 361 -5.07 0.97 -0.58
CA HIS A 361 -4.02 1.95 -0.30
C HIS A 361 -4.24 2.69 1.02
N TYR A 362 -5.49 3.03 1.35
CA TYR A 362 -5.82 3.63 2.63
C TYR A 362 -5.42 2.72 3.80
N TRP A 363 -5.85 1.46 3.79
CA TRP A 363 -5.56 0.52 4.86
C TRP A 363 -4.08 0.14 4.95
N TRP A 364 -3.40 -0.02 3.81
CA TRP A 364 -1.95 -0.25 3.81
C TRP A 364 -1.18 0.96 4.35
N SER A 365 -1.62 2.19 4.04
CA SER A 365 -1.01 3.40 4.59
C SER A 365 -1.20 3.50 6.10
N MET A 366 -2.40 3.20 6.59
CA MET A 366 -2.66 3.12 8.04
C MET A 366 -1.82 2.03 8.70
N ALA A 367 -1.80 0.82 8.13
CA ALA A 367 -0.99 -0.28 8.62
C ALA A 367 0.50 0.08 8.70
N ALA A 368 1.03 0.71 7.66
CA ALA A 368 2.43 1.10 7.58
C ALA A 368 2.79 2.16 8.62
N LYS A 369 1.95 3.19 8.80
CA LYS A 369 2.12 4.22 9.84
C LYS A 369 1.98 3.65 11.25
N ASN A 370 1.17 2.60 11.41
CA ASN A 370 0.98 1.90 12.67
C ASN A 370 2.04 0.81 12.92
N GLY A 371 2.99 0.63 12.01
CA GLY A 371 4.17 -0.20 12.20
C GLY A 371 4.25 -1.48 11.38
N SER A 372 3.28 -1.83 10.52
CA SER A 372 3.38 -3.03 9.68
C SER A 372 4.51 -2.92 8.66
N LEU A 373 5.56 -3.75 8.81
CA LEU A 373 6.68 -3.83 7.88
C LEU A 373 6.24 -4.33 6.50
N GLU A 374 5.29 -5.26 6.46
CA GLU A 374 4.72 -5.77 5.22
C GLU A 374 4.05 -4.65 4.44
N ALA A 375 3.27 -3.81 5.12
CA ALA A 375 2.63 -2.65 4.50
C ALA A 375 3.66 -1.60 4.05
N GLN A 376 4.67 -1.32 4.86
CA GLN A 376 5.76 -0.40 4.51
C GLN A 376 6.50 -0.88 3.26
N ARG A 377 6.87 -2.16 3.18
CA ARG A 377 7.51 -2.77 2.01
C ARG A 377 6.60 -2.79 0.78
N GLN A 378 5.30 -3.04 0.99
CA GLN A 378 4.31 -2.97 -0.08
C GLN A 378 4.24 -1.56 -0.67
N LEU A 379 4.19 -0.54 0.17
CA LEU A 379 4.14 0.87 -0.23
C LEU A 379 5.46 1.37 -0.82
N ALA A 380 6.61 0.89 -0.35
CA ALA A 380 7.92 1.25 -0.88
C ALA A 380 8.07 0.94 -2.39
N ALA A 381 7.27 0.03 -2.92
CA ALA A 381 7.23 -0.26 -4.34
C ALA A 381 6.63 0.87 -5.19
N PHE A 382 5.84 1.76 -4.58
CA PHE A 382 5.13 2.86 -5.26
C PHE A 382 5.55 4.23 -4.75
N SER A 383 6.04 4.32 -3.51
CA SER A 383 6.31 5.54 -2.78
C SER A 383 7.80 5.75 -2.52
N PRO A 384 8.42 6.79 -3.08
CA PRO A 384 9.80 7.15 -2.76
C PRO A 384 10.00 7.43 -1.26
N GLN A 385 9.01 7.97 -0.56
CA GLN A 385 9.12 8.26 0.88
C GLN A 385 9.27 6.96 1.69
N TRP A 386 8.42 5.95 1.44
CA TRP A 386 8.52 4.65 2.07
C TRP A 386 9.79 3.91 1.69
N GLU A 387 10.20 3.98 0.42
CA GLU A 387 11.47 3.40 0.01
C GLU A 387 12.65 4.03 0.73
N ASN A 388 12.73 5.36 0.76
CA ASN A 388 13.81 6.08 1.44
C ASN A 388 13.82 5.79 2.95
N TYR A 389 12.63 5.75 3.58
CA TYR A 389 12.52 5.37 4.99
C TYR A 389 13.13 3.98 5.24
N LEU A 390 12.76 2.98 4.46
CA LEU A 390 13.26 1.61 4.64
C LEU A 390 14.75 1.46 4.26
N LEU A 391 15.23 2.19 3.25
CA LEU A 391 16.66 2.24 2.92
C LEU A 391 17.48 2.84 4.07
N ASN A 392 17.01 3.93 4.67
CA ASN A 392 17.67 4.57 5.82
C ASN A 392 17.66 3.68 7.06
N ASN A 393 16.64 2.84 7.21
CA ASN A 393 16.53 1.85 8.28
C ASN A 393 17.16 0.50 7.92
N ASN A 394 17.91 0.42 6.81
CA ASN A 394 18.63 -0.76 6.36
C ASN A 394 17.74 -2.00 6.17
N ASP A 395 16.50 -1.84 5.68
CA ASP A 395 15.65 -2.99 5.35
C ASP A 395 16.26 -3.83 4.23
N ALA A 396 16.61 -5.07 4.54
CA ALA A 396 17.37 -5.94 3.63
C ALA A 396 16.64 -6.23 2.31
N GLN A 397 15.31 -6.37 2.34
CA GLN A 397 14.51 -6.61 1.14
C GLN A 397 14.49 -5.37 0.23
N VAL A 398 14.27 -4.19 0.82
CA VAL A 398 14.24 -2.93 0.06
C VAL A 398 15.64 -2.57 -0.45
N LEU A 399 16.68 -2.75 0.36
CA LEU A 399 18.08 -2.62 -0.09
C LEU A 399 18.35 -3.48 -1.32
N THR A 400 17.92 -4.75 -1.28
CA THR A 400 18.13 -5.71 -2.38
C THR A 400 17.48 -5.23 -3.67
N TRP A 401 16.18 -4.94 -3.65
CA TRP A 401 15.46 -4.61 -4.88
C TRP A 401 15.71 -3.19 -5.39
N SER A 402 16.07 -2.26 -4.53
CA SER A 402 16.59 -0.96 -4.94
C SER A 402 17.97 -1.07 -5.55
N GLY A 403 18.82 -1.97 -5.00
CA GLY A 403 20.12 -2.31 -5.58
C GLY A 403 19.99 -2.89 -6.98
N VAL A 404 19.14 -3.91 -7.16
CA VAL A 404 18.82 -4.49 -8.48
C VAL A 404 18.39 -3.40 -9.47
N ARG A 405 17.43 -2.54 -9.08
CA ARG A 405 16.96 -1.46 -9.95
C ARG A 405 18.08 -0.53 -10.37
N LYS A 406 18.94 -0.11 -9.43
CA LYS A 406 20.12 0.74 -9.70
C LYS A 406 21.08 0.08 -10.68
N MET A 407 21.39 -1.22 -10.48
CA MET A 407 22.23 -1.99 -11.40
C MET A 407 21.66 -1.98 -12.82
N LEU A 408 20.36 -2.25 -12.97
CA LEU A 408 19.69 -2.29 -14.26
C LEU A 408 19.58 -0.92 -14.95
N GLN A 409 19.61 0.16 -14.18
CA GLN A 409 19.65 1.55 -14.68
C GLN A 409 21.08 2.03 -15.02
N GLY A 410 22.10 1.19 -14.83
CA GLY A 410 23.52 1.52 -15.10
C GLY A 410 24.24 2.18 -13.92
N ASP A 411 23.57 2.43 -12.79
CA ASP A 411 24.20 2.91 -11.56
C ASP A 411 24.76 1.74 -10.76
N THR A 412 25.80 1.10 -11.33
CA THR A 412 26.38 -0.13 -10.80
C THR A 412 27.03 0.06 -9.43
N VAL A 413 27.63 1.22 -9.18
CA VAL A 413 28.31 1.51 -7.90
C VAL A 413 27.31 1.54 -6.76
N GLN A 414 26.24 2.31 -6.89
CA GLN A 414 25.20 2.37 -5.87
C GLN A 414 24.42 1.06 -5.77
N GLY A 415 24.15 0.42 -6.89
CA GLY A 415 23.50 -0.89 -6.91
C GLY A 415 24.27 -1.95 -6.12
N GLN A 416 25.57 -2.07 -6.35
CA GLN A 416 26.45 -2.99 -5.61
C GLN A 416 26.49 -2.65 -4.12
N LEU A 417 26.62 -1.36 -3.76
CA LEU A 417 26.63 -0.92 -2.37
C LEU A 417 25.37 -1.36 -1.61
N LEU A 418 24.21 -1.21 -2.23
CA LEU A 418 22.92 -1.60 -1.62
C LEU A 418 22.81 -3.12 -1.46
N LEU A 419 23.23 -3.89 -2.49
CA LEU A 419 23.27 -5.35 -2.41
C LEU A 419 24.22 -5.84 -1.33
N ASP A 420 25.41 -5.24 -1.21
CA ASP A 420 26.39 -5.60 -0.19
C ASP A 420 25.89 -5.34 1.23
N LYS A 421 25.18 -4.23 1.44
CA LYS A 421 24.51 -3.95 2.72
C LYS A 421 23.46 -5.01 3.08
N ALA A 422 22.71 -5.51 2.11
CA ALA A 422 21.74 -6.58 2.33
C ALA A 422 22.42 -7.92 2.60
N ILE A 423 23.48 -8.24 1.86
CA ILE A 423 24.30 -9.46 2.04
C ILE A 423 24.95 -9.46 3.43
N ALA A 424 25.45 -8.32 3.90
CA ALA A 424 26.02 -8.18 5.26
C ALA A 424 24.99 -8.50 6.37
N GLN A 425 23.69 -8.43 6.06
CA GLN A 425 22.60 -8.86 6.95
C GLN A 425 22.22 -10.35 6.77
N ASN A 426 22.99 -11.12 6.01
CA ASN A 426 22.70 -12.50 5.65
C ASN A 426 21.42 -12.67 4.81
N TYR A 427 21.04 -11.66 4.04
CA TYR A 427 19.88 -11.74 3.17
C TYR A 427 20.25 -12.51 1.88
N GLN A 428 19.87 -13.79 1.84
CA GLN A 428 20.29 -14.73 0.80
C GLN A 428 19.90 -14.27 -0.60
N THR A 429 18.68 -13.74 -0.79
CA THR A 429 18.22 -13.24 -2.10
C THR A 429 19.14 -12.18 -2.68
N ALA A 430 19.76 -11.32 -1.85
CA ALA A 430 20.69 -10.31 -2.33
C ALA A 430 21.95 -10.94 -2.94
N ALA A 431 22.47 -12.00 -2.32
CA ALA A 431 23.65 -12.73 -2.85
C ALA A 431 23.32 -13.44 -4.17
N GLU A 432 22.16 -14.09 -4.24
CA GLU A 432 21.69 -14.77 -5.46
C GLU A 432 21.51 -13.77 -6.62
N LEU A 433 20.88 -12.61 -6.34
CA LEU A 433 20.65 -11.56 -7.34
C LEU A 433 21.96 -10.91 -7.78
N LYS A 434 22.88 -10.63 -6.85
CA LYS A 434 24.20 -10.07 -7.20
C LYS A 434 25.00 -10.99 -8.12
N ALA A 435 24.85 -12.30 -7.98
CA ALA A 435 25.56 -13.28 -8.81
C ALA A 435 25.06 -13.35 -10.28
N ILE A 436 23.84 -12.90 -10.54
CA ILE A 436 23.23 -12.94 -11.87
C ILE A 436 23.14 -11.57 -12.56
N LEU A 437 23.44 -10.47 -11.85
CA LEU A 437 23.44 -9.11 -12.40
C LEU A 437 24.80 -8.73 -12.95
#